data_558ca9861409965eb1edc33c99ba01fc
#
_entry.id   558ca9861409965eb1edc33c99ba01fc
#
_cell.length_a   1.000
_cell.length_b   1.000
_cell.length_c   1.000
_cell.angle_alpha   90.00
_cell.angle_beta   90.00
_cell.angle_gamma   90.00
#
_symmetry.space_group_name_H-M   'P 1'
#
loop_
_entity.id
_entity.type
_entity.pdbx_description
1 polymer ?
#
loop_
_entity_poly.entity_id
_entity_poly.type
_entity_poly.pdbx_seq_one_letter_code
_entity_poly.pdbx_strand_id
1 'polypeptide(L)'
;MLLVLRRIRTRLPVLATCVAAGLLSGCNGGGGAGDAERFCGEVQANTAGLTQPNLQFTDDIDPLLNLYRKVGAFAPLAIEPEWDRLVDAYETASTVVPGDPESEQSALAAIFSTEKSAAAIDSWLETNCAVDIGPVFTIVAQDG
;
A
#
# COMPACT_ATOMS: atom_id res chain seq x y z
N MET A 1 -65.99 27.69 48.00
CA MET A 1 -64.82 28.46 47.54
C MET A 1 -64.33 27.76 46.24
N LEU A 2 -64.71 28.39 45.12
CA LEU A 2 -64.49 27.86 43.79
C LEU A 2 -63.05 28.17 43.31
N LEU A 3 -62.32 27.16 42.78
CA LEU A 3 -61.11 27.36 42.06
C LEU A 3 -61.24 26.78 40.67
N VAL A 4 -61.20 27.68 39.70
CA VAL A 4 -61.38 27.50 38.28
C VAL A 4 -60.06 26.93 37.68
N LEU A 5 -60.12 25.74 37.18
CA LEU A 5 -59.03 25.16 36.36
C LEU A 5 -59.10 25.73 34.95
N ARG A 6 -58.11 26.55 34.60
CA ARG A 6 -57.91 27.10 33.28
C ARG A 6 -57.01 26.18 32.50
N ARG A 7 -57.55 25.39 31.54
CA ARG A 7 -56.82 24.57 30.60
C ARG A 7 -56.11 25.45 29.57
N ILE A 8 -54.78 25.46 29.61
CA ILE A 8 -53.94 26.03 28.54
C ILE A 8 -53.62 24.92 27.58
N ARG A 9 -54.20 24.98 26.37
CA ARG A 9 -53.84 24.16 25.23
C ARG A 9 -52.66 24.82 24.52
N THR A 10 -51.47 24.40 24.78
CA THR A 10 -50.29 24.75 23.99
C THR A 10 -50.22 23.87 22.76
N ARG A 11 -50.46 24.48 21.60
CA ARG A 11 -50.21 23.85 20.29
C ARG A 11 -48.72 23.89 20.03
N LEU A 12 -48.05 22.74 19.96
CA LEU A 12 -46.71 22.64 19.48
C LEU A 12 -46.71 22.75 17.93
N PRO A 13 -45.89 23.60 17.33
CA PRO A 13 -45.63 23.54 15.90
C PRO A 13 -44.68 22.40 15.63
N VAL A 14 -45.08 21.51 14.73
CA VAL A 14 -44.21 20.46 14.11
C VAL A 14 -43.25 21.20 13.22
N LEU A 15 -42.01 21.33 13.64
CA LEU A 15 -40.90 21.75 12.83
C LEU A 15 -40.45 20.53 11.99
N ALA A 16 -40.84 20.53 10.73
CA ALA A 16 -40.32 19.61 9.72
C ALA A 16 -38.85 19.97 9.45
N THR A 17 -37.94 19.22 10.04
CA THR A 17 -36.51 19.28 9.69
C THR A 17 -36.31 18.54 8.40
N CYS A 18 -36.17 19.26 7.27
CA CYS A 18 -35.66 18.74 6.03
C CYS A 18 -34.18 18.37 6.22
N VAL A 19 -33.89 17.09 6.38
CA VAL A 19 -32.52 16.55 6.24
C VAL A 19 -32.17 16.59 4.76
N ALA A 20 -31.44 17.63 4.36
CA ALA A 20 -30.79 17.68 3.06
C ALA A 20 -29.65 16.62 3.09
N ALA A 21 -29.94 15.46 2.53
CA ALA A 21 -28.90 14.48 2.20
C ALA A 21 -28.03 15.09 1.08
N GLY A 22 -26.94 15.74 1.50
CA GLY A 22 -25.86 16.15 0.60
C GLY A 22 -25.23 14.90 0.01
N LEU A 23 -25.57 14.60 -1.24
CA LEU A 23 -24.82 13.68 -2.09
C LEU A 23 -23.46 14.34 -2.36
N LEU A 24 -22.50 14.10 -1.50
CA LEU A 24 -21.09 14.30 -1.81
C LEU A 24 -20.73 13.23 -2.85
N SER A 25 -21.00 13.57 -4.12
CA SER A 25 -20.35 12.88 -5.23
C SER A 25 -18.87 13.16 -5.11
N GLY A 26 -18.16 12.32 -4.35
CA GLY A 26 -16.71 12.30 -4.31
C GLY A 26 -16.23 12.02 -5.72
N CYS A 27 -15.53 12.99 -6.31
CA CYS A 27 -14.75 12.79 -7.52
C CYS A 27 -13.82 11.60 -7.28
N ASN A 28 -14.09 10.52 -7.97
CA ASN A 28 -13.24 9.33 -8.02
C ASN A 28 -12.05 9.65 -8.95
N GLY A 29 -11.16 10.52 -8.44
CA GLY A 29 -9.81 10.69 -9.00
C GLY A 29 -8.94 9.60 -8.37
N GLY A 30 -8.39 8.69 -9.18
CA GLY A 30 -7.61 7.54 -8.76
C GLY A 30 -6.60 7.88 -7.66
N GLY A 31 -6.56 7.07 -6.60
CA GLY A 31 -5.70 7.23 -5.44
C GLY A 31 -6.45 7.53 -4.14
N GLY A 32 -7.69 7.06 -3.99
CA GLY A 32 -8.51 7.27 -2.79
C GLY A 32 -8.13 6.37 -1.60
N ALA A 33 -8.67 6.70 -0.42
CA ALA A 33 -8.48 5.94 0.83
C ALA A 33 -8.74 4.42 0.69
N GLY A 34 -9.60 4.01 -0.27
CA GLY A 34 -9.87 2.60 -0.55
C GLY A 34 -8.70 1.85 -1.17
N ASP A 35 -7.88 2.51 -1.99
CA ASP A 35 -6.70 1.89 -2.60
C ASP A 35 -5.61 1.70 -1.55
N ALA A 36 -5.43 2.69 -0.64
CA ALA A 36 -4.49 2.58 0.47
C ALA A 36 -4.87 1.43 1.43
N GLU A 37 -6.13 1.29 1.80
CA GLU A 37 -6.60 0.20 2.67
C GLU A 37 -6.37 -1.17 2.01
N ARG A 38 -6.66 -1.28 0.74
CA ARG A 38 -6.45 -2.50 -0.03
C ARG A 38 -4.97 -2.84 -0.16
N PHE A 39 -4.15 -1.84 -0.46
CA PHE A 39 -2.70 -2.01 -0.52
C PHE A 39 -2.13 -2.49 0.82
N CYS A 40 -2.51 -1.85 1.94
CA CYS A 40 -2.13 -2.28 3.28
C CYS A 40 -2.53 -3.74 3.55
N GLY A 41 -3.73 -4.14 3.16
CA GLY A 41 -4.20 -5.52 3.29
C GLY A 41 -3.38 -6.52 2.47
N GLU A 42 -3.05 -6.18 1.23
CA GLU A 42 -2.20 -7.05 0.38
C GLU A 42 -0.77 -7.15 0.92
N VAL A 43 -0.19 -6.06 1.43
CA VAL A 43 1.13 -6.08 2.08
C VAL A 43 1.11 -6.97 3.31
N GLN A 44 0.13 -6.80 4.21
CA GLN A 44 0.00 -7.63 5.41
C GLN A 44 -0.16 -9.12 5.08
N ALA A 45 -0.99 -9.43 4.10
CA ALA A 45 -1.24 -10.81 3.69
C ALA A 45 -0.02 -11.50 3.08
N ASN A 46 0.93 -10.72 2.53
CA ASN A 46 2.09 -11.23 1.82
C ASN A 46 3.43 -10.85 2.48
N THR A 47 3.41 -10.37 3.73
CA THR A 47 4.60 -9.86 4.44
C THR A 47 5.79 -10.81 4.35
N ALA A 48 5.60 -12.10 4.63
CA ALA A 48 6.70 -13.08 4.59
C ALA A 48 7.34 -13.21 3.21
N GLY A 49 6.53 -13.16 2.14
CA GLY A 49 7.04 -13.21 0.76
C GLY A 49 7.76 -11.92 0.33
N LEU A 50 7.36 -10.77 0.91
CA LEU A 50 7.96 -9.48 0.59
C LEU A 50 9.26 -9.22 1.36
N THR A 51 9.41 -9.77 2.57
CA THR A 51 10.52 -9.45 3.49
C THR A 51 11.55 -10.56 3.61
N GLN A 52 11.14 -11.79 3.43
CA GLN A 52 12.00 -12.96 3.58
C GLN A 52 11.77 -13.95 2.43
N PRO A 53 12.00 -13.53 1.17
CA PRO A 53 11.89 -14.47 0.07
C PRO A 53 12.95 -15.55 0.28
N ASN A 54 12.50 -16.82 0.30
CA ASN A 54 13.41 -17.96 0.40
C ASN A 54 14.05 -18.22 -0.97
N LEU A 55 14.89 -17.28 -1.40
CA LEU A 55 15.58 -17.34 -2.69
C LEU A 55 17.00 -17.84 -2.50
N GLN A 56 17.38 -18.82 -3.32
CA GLN A 56 18.77 -19.18 -3.53
C GLN A 56 19.27 -18.51 -4.81
N PHE A 57 20.56 -18.27 -4.93
CA PHE A 57 21.16 -17.51 -6.06
C PHE A 57 20.89 -18.13 -7.45
N THR A 58 20.48 -19.38 -7.50
CA THR A 58 20.14 -20.13 -8.72
C THR A 58 18.63 -20.23 -8.95
N ASP A 59 17.83 -19.65 -8.06
CA ASP A 59 16.39 -19.83 -8.12
C ASP A 59 15.77 -18.86 -9.13
N ASP A 60 14.65 -19.30 -9.69
CA ASP A 60 13.77 -18.45 -10.48
C ASP A 60 13.14 -17.36 -9.59
N ILE A 61 13.41 -16.10 -9.90
CA ILE A 61 12.85 -14.96 -9.16
C ILE A 61 11.48 -14.52 -9.69
N ASP A 62 10.97 -15.12 -10.75
CA ASP A 62 9.67 -14.78 -11.33
C ASP A 62 8.52 -14.86 -10.32
N PRO A 63 8.45 -15.83 -9.40
CA PRO A 63 7.42 -15.84 -8.36
C PRO A 63 7.46 -14.61 -7.47
N LEU A 64 8.64 -14.13 -7.08
CA LEU A 64 8.82 -12.90 -6.30
C LEU A 64 8.42 -11.68 -7.10
N LEU A 65 8.90 -11.55 -8.32
CA LEU A 65 8.53 -10.46 -9.22
C LEU A 65 7.02 -10.38 -9.44
N ASN A 66 6.36 -11.51 -9.65
CA ASN A 66 4.91 -11.58 -9.77
C ASN A 66 4.18 -11.16 -8.48
N LEU A 67 4.74 -11.47 -7.31
CA LEU A 67 4.22 -11.00 -6.04
C LEU A 67 4.31 -9.47 -5.93
N TYR A 68 5.47 -8.88 -6.24
CA TYR A 68 5.66 -7.43 -6.22
C TYR A 68 4.72 -6.71 -7.20
N ARG A 69 4.55 -7.23 -8.41
CA ARG A 69 3.59 -6.71 -9.39
C ARG A 69 2.14 -6.78 -8.89
N LYS A 70 1.77 -7.92 -8.29
CA LYS A 70 0.42 -8.12 -7.75
C LYS A 70 0.10 -7.13 -6.65
N VAL A 71 1.00 -6.94 -5.69
CA VAL A 71 0.82 -5.99 -4.58
C VAL A 71 0.86 -4.56 -5.10
N GLY A 72 1.81 -4.23 -5.98
CA GLY A 72 1.98 -2.92 -6.57
C GLY A 72 0.78 -2.42 -7.38
N ALA A 73 -0.03 -3.34 -7.94
CA ALA A 73 -1.26 -2.98 -8.65
C ALA A 73 -2.28 -2.20 -7.78
N PHE A 74 -2.08 -2.20 -6.46
CA PHE A 74 -2.89 -1.45 -5.50
C PHE A 74 -2.13 -0.30 -4.83
N ALA A 75 -0.87 -0.06 -5.23
CA ALA A 75 -0.05 0.97 -4.63
C ALA A 75 -0.71 2.36 -4.80
N PRO A 76 -0.87 3.13 -3.71
CA PRO A 76 -1.36 4.49 -3.79
C PRO A 76 -0.39 5.39 -4.55
N LEU A 77 -0.90 6.41 -5.25
CA LEU A 77 -0.10 7.35 -6.04
C LEU A 77 1.10 7.95 -5.28
N ALA A 78 0.98 8.06 -3.95
CA ALA A 78 2.03 8.60 -3.10
C ALA A 78 3.27 7.70 -3.02
N ILE A 79 3.12 6.39 -3.27
CA ILE A 79 4.18 5.39 -3.14
C ILE A 79 4.37 4.56 -4.42
N GLU A 80 3.45 4.69 -5.38
CA GLU A 80 3.49 3.99 -6.66
C GLU A 80 4.86 4.13 -7.38
N PRO A 81 5.42 5.35 -7.53
CA PRO A 81 6.72 5.49 -8.21
C PRO A 81 7.88 4.79 -7.50
N GLU A 82 7.81 4.67 -6.17
CA GLU A 82 8.83 3.98 -5.38
C GLU A 82 8.67 2.47 -5.52
N TRP A 83 7.43 1.99 -5.54
CA TRP A 83 7.12 0.58 -5.77
C TRP A 83 7.52 0.12 -7.16
N ASP A 84 7.22 0.92 -8.19
CA ASP A 84 7.60 0.62 -9.58
C ASP A 84 9.11 0.45 -9.74
N ARG A 85 9.92 1.29 -9.06
CA ARG A 85 11.38 1.13 -9.08
C ARG A 85 11.86 -0.20 -8.52
N LEU A 86 11.17 -0.74 -7.50
CA LEU A 86 11.48 -2.09 -6.99
C LEU A 86 11.13 -3.15 -8.03
N VAL A 87 9.97 -3.03 -8.67
CA VAL A 87 9.54 -3.96 -9.73
C VAL A 87 10.55 -3.94 -10.88
N ASP A 88 10.94 -2.77 -11.37
CA ASP A 88 11.91 -2.60 -12.46
C ASP A 88 13.28 -3.23 -12.11
N ALA A 89 13.72 -3.09 -10.86
CA ALA A 89 14.97 -3.70 -10.42
C ALA A 89 14.89 -5.24 -10.37
N TYR A 90 13.76 -5.79 -9.91
CA TYR A 90 13.54 -7.24 -9.96
C TYR A 90 13.38 -7.75 -11.39
N GLU A 91 12.76 -6.97 -12.28
CA GLU A 91 12.72 -7.31 -13.72
C GLU A 91 14.13 -7.39 -14.32
N THR A 92 14.99 -6.42 -14.00
CA THR A 92 16.39 -6.45 -14.42
C THR A 92 17.11 -7.68 -13.85
N ALA A 93 16.89 -7.98 -12.57
CA ALA A 93 17.48 -9.14 -11.93
C ALA A 93 16.97 -10.48 -12.51
N SER A 94 15.73 -10.55 -12.98
CA SER A 94 15.17 -11.76 -13.59
C SER A 94 15.79 -12.11 -14.95
N THR A 95 16.44 -11.14 -15.58
CA THR A 95 17.12 -11.33 -16.88
C THR A 95 18.61 -11.64 -16.77
N VAL A 96 19.12 -11.86 -15.57
CA VAL A 96 20.54 -12.18 -15.35
C VAL A 96 20.93 -13.46 -16.07
N VAL A 97 22.05 -13.37 -16.79
CA VAL A 97 22.70 -14.53 -17.39
C VAL A 97 23.82 -15.00 -16.45
N PRO A 98 23.67 -16.15 -15.79
CA PRO A 98 24.67 -16.66 -14.86
C PRO A 98 26.04 -16.87 -15.56
N GLY A 99 27.08 -16.32 -14.92
CA GLY A 99 28.46 -16.39 -15.47
C GLY A 99 28.78 -15.30 -16.49
N ASP A 100 27.86 -14.38 -16.77
CA ASP A 100 28.14 -13.15 -17.50
C ASP A 100 28.33 -11.98 -16.51
N PRO A 101 29.58 -11.52 -16.29
CA PRO A 101 29.88 -10.49 -15.29
C PRO A 101 29.20 -9.15 -15.55
N GLU A 102 28.94 -8.79 -16.81
CA GLU A 102 28.26 -7.54 -17.16
C GLU A 102 26.77 -7.60 -16.77
N SER A 103 26.13 -8.72 -17.06
CA SER A 103 24.74 -8.98 -16.69
C SER A 103 24.55 -9.01 -15.17
N GLU A 104 25.44 -9.73 -14.45
CA GLU A 104 25.40 -9.80 -12.98
C GLU A 104 25.65 -8.44 -12.34
N GLN A 105 26.61 -7.66 -12.85
CA GLN A 105 26.89 -6.31 -12.35
C GLN A 105 25.71 -5.35 -12.58
N SER A 106 25.04 -5.46 -13.72
CA SER A 106 23.85 -4.66 -14.04
C SER A 106 22.72 -4.95 -13.06
N ALA A 107 22.45 -6.22 -12.77
CA ALA A 107 21.44 -6.62 -11.81
C ALA A 107 21.74 -6.11 -10.39
N LEU A 108 22.99 -6.25 -9.94
CA LEU A 108 23.41 -5.73 -8.63
C LEU A 108 23.25 -4.21 -8.57
N ALA A 109 23.64 -3.48 -9.61
CA ALA A 109 23.47 -2.03 -9.65
C ALA A 109 22.00 -1.61 -9.61
N ALA A 110 21.11 -2.34 -10.32
CA ALA A 110 19.68 -2.12 -10.28
C ALA A 110 19.13 -2.30 -8.86
N ILE A 111 19.46 -3.40 -8.19
CA ILE A 111 19.03 -3.67 -6.80
C ILE A 111 19.54 -2.59 -5.83
N PHE A 112 20.82 -2.23 -5.87
CA PHE A 112 21.36 -1.19 -4.99
C PHE A 112 20.72 0.19 -5.22
N SER A 113 20.24 0.47 -6.44
CA SER A 113 19.56 1.71 -6.75
C SER A 113 18.21 1.86 -6.03
N THR A 114 17.64 0.77 -5.51
CA THR A 114 16.32 0.75 -4.86
C THR A 114 16.33 1.06 -3.37
N GLU A 115 17.48 1.21 -2.73
CA GLU A 115 17.56 1.43 -1.26
C GLU A 115 16.70 2.60 -0.78
N LYS A 116 16.72 3.73 -1.51
CA LYS A 116 15.91 4.89 -1.15
C LYS A 116 14.42 4.62 -1.31
N SER A 117 14.05 3.91 -2.37
CA SER A 117 12.67 3.54 -2.64
C SER A 117 12.16 2.56 -1.59
N ALA A 118 12.97 1.57 -1.22
CA ALA A 118 12.65 0.63 -0.15
C ALA A 118 12.43 1.34 1.19
N ALA A 119 13.30 2.28 1.56
CA ALA A 119 13.15 3.07 2.78
C ALA A 119 11.90 3.97 2.75
N ALA A 120 11.57 4.56 1.60
CA ALA A 120 10.37 5.38 1.44
C ALA A 120 9.09 4.55 1.57
N ILE A 121 9.08 3.34 1.00
CA ILE A 121 7.97 2.39 1.12
C ILE A 121 7.78 1.98 2.58
N ASP A 122 8.85 1.60 3.26
CA ASP A 122 8.83 1.20 4.68
C ASP A 122 8.24 2.31 5.55
N SER A 123 8.76 3.53 5.45
CA SER A 123 8.25 4.69 6.18
C SER A 123 6.77 4.99 5.87
N TRP A 124 6.35 4.80 4.63
CA TRP A 124 4.96 5.00 4.24
C TRP A 124 4.05 3.93 4.84
N LEU A 125 4.48 2.66 4.83
CA LEU A 125 3.74 1.53 5.41
C LEU A 125 3.58 1.67 6.93
N GLU A 126 4.64 2.04 7.64
CA GLU A 126 4.56 2.33 9.08
C GLU A 126 3.53 3.43 9.39
N THR A 127 3.56 4.51 8.60
CA THR A 127 2.71 5.68 8.84
C THR A 127 1.25 5.44 8.48
N ASN A 128 0.98 4.73 7.38
CA ASN A 128 -0.36 4.66 6.79
C ASN A 128 -1.04 3.30 7.01
N CYS A 129 -0.26 2.23 7.18
CA CYS A 129 -0.77 0.88 7.35
C CYS A 129 -0.58 0.34 8.79
N ALA A 130 0.18 1.04 9.63
CA ALA A 130 0.65 0.53 10.91
C ALA A 130 1.31 -0.86 10.78
N VAL A 131 2.01 -1.08 9.67
CA VAL A 131 2.71 -2.31 9.34
C VAL A 131 4.18 -2.00 9.25
N ASP A 132 4.95 -2.62 10.13
CA ASP A 132 6.40 -2.66 10.07
C ASP A 132 6.78 -3.98 9.39
N ILE A 133 7.21 -3.90 8.13
CA ILE A 133 7.73 -5.05 7.40
C ILE A 133 9.25 -5.07 7.36
N GLY A 134 9.87 -4.08 8.03
CA GLY A 134 11.29 -3.81 7.87
C GLY A 134 11.63 -3.30 6.46
N PRO A 135 12.89 -3.00 6.17
CA PRO A 135 13.27 -2.57 4.84
C PRO A 135 12.85 -3.63 3.83
N VAL A 136 11.99 -3.21 2.88
CA VAL A 136 11.60 -4.05 1.75
C VAL A 136 12.88 -4.55 1.11
N PHE A 137 12.98 -5.85 0.98
CA PHE A 137 14.19 -6.61 0.81
C PHE A 137 15.15 -6.03 -0.24
N THR A 138 16.35 -5.73 0.20
CA THR A 138 17.54 -5.69 -0.65
C THR A 138 18.19 -7.07 -0.60
N ILE A 139 18.47 -7.68 -1.75
CA ILE A 139 19.19 -8.94 -1.82
C ILE A 139 20.58 -8.73 -1.20
N VAL A 140 20.69 -8.97 0.09
CA VAL A 140 22.00 -9.03 0.76
C VAL A 140 22.51 -10.42 0.48
N ALA A 141 23.62 -10.53 -0.25
CA ALA A 141 24.35 -11.78 -0.34
C ALA A 141 24.62 -12.24 1.10
N GLN A 142 24.02 -13.34 1.52
CA GLN A 142 24.35 -13.95 2.78
C GLN A 142 25.75 -14.56 2.59
N ASP A 143 26.74 -13.89 3.13
CA ASP A 143 28.08 -14.44 3.28
C ASP A 143 27.96 -15.72 4.11
N GLY A 144 28.13 -16.86 3.46
CA GLY A 144 28.12 -18.18 4.07
C GLY A 144 29.38 -18.46 4.89
#